data_089cd2b09755364320443afea36c4376
#
_entry.id   089cd2b09755364320443afea36c4376
#
_cell.length_a   1.000
_cell.length_b   1.000
_cell.length_c   1.000
_cell.angle_alpha   90.00
_cell.angle_beta   90.00
_cell.angle_gamma   90.00
#
_symmetry.space_group_name_H-M   'P 1'
#
loop_
_entity.id
_entity.type
_entity.pdbx_description
1 polymer ?
#
loop_
_entity_poly.entity_id
_entity_poly.type
_entity_poly.pdbx_seq_one_letter_code
_entity_poly.pdbx_strand_id
1 'polypeptide(L)'
;MHLDRVLLAVVLLAAAGLIGAQAPPTQPQDERPARRSLVPDTFTNLQVLPKDIGKPELVRIMKGFSLTFDKNCSFCHVATDDLSEADFAADEKETKKKARELLRWIRETQKTP
;
A
#
# COMPACT_ATOMS: atom_id res chain seq x y z
N MET A 1 56.06 11.21 -44.44
CA MET A 1 55.55 12.06 -43.30
C MET A 1 54.07 11.95 -43.08
N HIS A 2 53.36 10.96 -43.61
CA HIS A 2 51.92 10.77 -43.38
C HIS A 2 51.52 9.44 -42.72
N LEU A 3 52.49 8.58 -42.40
CA LEU A 3 52.23 7.29 -41.76
C LEU A 3 52.13 7.38 -40.24
N ASP A 4 52.73 8.38 -39.61
CA ASP A 4 52.73 8.51 -38.14
C ASP A 4 51.41 9.03 -37.54
N ARG A 5 50.55 9.63 -38.36
CA ARG A 5 49.28 10.13 -37.91
C ARG A 5 48.15 9.10 -37.91
N VAL A 6 48.33 8.00 -38.62
CA VAL A 6 47.30 6.95 -38.70
C VAL A 6 47.46 5.92 -37.58
N LEU A 7 48.66 5.78 -37.03
CA LEU A 7 48.93 4.83 -35.95
C LEU A 7 48.49 5.35 -34.55
N LEU A 8 48.35 6.67 -34.39
CA LEU A 8 47.90 7.27 -33.12
C LEU A 8 46.38 7.23 -32.94
N ALA A 9 45.62 7.01 -34.01
CA ALA A 9 44.14 6.96 -33.94
C ALA A 9 43.57 5.58 -33.55
N VAL A 10 44.40 4.54 -33.62
CA VAL A 10 43.93 3.16 -33.37
C VAL A 10 44.12 2.72 -31.92
N VAL A 11 44.97 3.40 -31.15
CA VAL A 11 45.25 3.01 -29.75
C VAL A 11 44.24 3.59 -28.73
N LEU A 12 43.40 4.54 -29.13
CA LEU A 12 42.46 5.22 -28.22
C LEU A 12 41.05 4.58 -28.16
N LEU A 13 40.82 3.46 -28.86
CA LEU A 13 39.48 2.81 -28.92
C LEU A 13 39.36 1.52 -28.11
N ALA A 14 40.34 1.17 -27.30
CA ALA A 14 40.34 -0.08 -26.53
C ALA A 14 40.09 0.09 -25.02
N ALA A 15 39.67 1.27 -24.58
CA ALA A 15 39.37 1.51 -23.16
C ALA A 15 37.88 1.81 -22.86
N ALA A 16 36.98 1.42 -23.78
CA ALA A 16 35.56 1.55 -23.56
C ALA A 16 34.96 0.18 -23.27
N GLY A 17 34.82 -0.16 -22.02
CA GLY A 17 33.94 -1.27 -21.72
C GLY A 17 34.34 -2.16 -20.58
N LEU A 18 34.00 -1.78 -19.44
CA LEU A 18 33.51 -2.65 -18.38
C LEU A 18 32.75 -1.73 -17.42
N ILE A 19 31.66 -1.13 -17.90
CA ILE A 19 30.63 -0.66 -17.02
C ILE A 19 29.95 -1.95 -16.52
N GLY A 20 30.48 -2.51 -15.45
CA GLY A 20 29.84 -3.56 -14.73
C GLY A 20 28.47 -3.03 -14.31
N ALA A 21 27.40 -3.67 -14.78
CA ALA A 21 26.07 -3.44 -14.28
C ALA A 21 26.10 -3.77 -12.76
N GLN A 22 26.33 -2.75 -11.96
CA GLN A 22 26.17 -2.87 -10.52
C GLN A 22 24.68 -3.03 -10.28
N ALA A 23 24.27 -4.22 -9.82
CA ALA A 23 22.95 -4.43 -9.29
C ALA A 23 22.67 -3.35 -8.24
N PRO A 24 21.48 -2.75 -8.22
CA PRO A 24 21.14 -1.76 -7.20
C PRO A 24 21.42 -2.38 -5.83
N PRO A 25 22.00 -1.62 -4.88
CA PRO A 25 22.24 -2.13 -3.54
C PRO A 25 20.91 -2.63 -2.99
N THR A 26 20.85 -3.91 -2.68
CA THR A 26 19.75 -4.49 -1.93
C THR A 26 19.78 -3.78 -0.57
N GLN A 27 18.92 -2.80 -0.39
CA GLN A 27 18.76 -2.17 0.92
C GLN A 27 18.45 -3.30 1.91
N PRO A 28 19.13 -3.38 3.05
CA PRO A 28 18.69 -4.26 4.11
C PRO A 28 17.22 -3.92 4.35
N GLN A 29 16.33 -4.86 4.08
CA GLN A 29 14.95 -4.73 4.51
C GLN A 29 15.04 -4.61 6.01
N ASP A 30 14.75 -3.38 6.46
CA ASP A 30 14.68 -3.05 7.88
C ASP A 30 13.81 -4.14 8.54
N GLU A 31 14.45 -5.08 9.22
CA GLU A 31 13.77 -6.09 10.05
C GLU A 31 13.14 -5.38 11.25
N ARG A 32 12.37 -4.37 10.94
CA ARG A 32 11.48 -3.75 11.91
C ARG A 32 10.52 -4.85 12.34
N PRO A 33 10.51 -5.26 13.62
CA PRO A 33 9.62 -6.32 14.08
C PRO A 33 8.23 -5.99 13.55
N ALA A 34 7.64 -6.92 12.81
CA ALA A 34 6.34 -6.74 12.17
C ALA A 34 5.40 -6.17 13.24
N ARG A 35 5.06 -4.89 13.10
CA ARG A 35 4.12 -4.24 14.03
C ARG A 35 2.88 -5.12 14.02
N ARG A 36 2.61 -5.73 15.17
CA ARG A 36 1.44 -6.60 15.34
C ARG A 36 0.24 -5.81 14.83
N SER A 37 -0.37 -6.28 13.76
CA SER A 37 -1.54 -5.62 13.20
C SER A 37 -2.64 -5.60 14.25
N LEU A 38 -3.10 -4.42 14.62
CA LEU A 38 -4.17 -4.23 15.60
C LEU A 38 -5.54 -4.61 15.01
N VAL A 39 -5.62 -4.79 13.69
CA VAL A 39 -6.82 -5.29 13.01
C VAL A 39 -6.90 -6.80 13.22
N PRO A 40 -8.04 -7.35 13.70
CA PRO A 40 -8.22 -8.78 13.91
C PRO A 40 -8.09 -9.58 12.61
N ASP A 41 -7.83 -10.88 12.74
CA ASP A 41 -7.76 -11.80 11.60
C ASP A 41 -9.14 -12.34 11.18
N THR A 42 -10.12 -12.22 12.05
CA THR A 42 -11.52 -12.61 11.80
C THR A 42 -12.45 -11.41 11.93
N PHE A 43 -13.45 -11.34 11.08
CA PHE A 43 -14.39 -10.22 11.00
C PHE A 43 -15.80 -10.71 11.28
N THR A 44 -16.47 -10.12 12.27
CA THR A 44 -17.78 -10.60 12.77
C THR A 44 -18.96 -9.76 12.31
N ASN A 45 -18.76 -8.52 11.87
CA ASN A 45 -19.83 -7.60 11.53
C ASN A 45 -19.69 -6.98 10.13
N LEU A 46 -19.36 -7.80 9.14
CA LEU A 46 -19.36 -7.38 7.75
C LEU A 46 -20.78 -7.39 7.19
N GLN A 47 -21.32 -6.22 6.84
CA GLN A 47 -22.68 -6.07 6.32
C GLN A 47 -22.74 -5.71 4.84
N VAL A 48 -21.70 -5.12 4.29
CA VAL A 48 -21.64 -4.65 2.90
C VAL A 48 -20.55 -5.34 2.11
N LEU A 49 -19.40 -5.49 2.72
CA LEU A 49 -18.26 -6.18 2.11
C LEU A 49 -18.47 -7.71 2.16
N PRO A 50 -17.87 -8.48 1.23
CA PRO A 50 -17.93 -9.93 1.24
C PRO A 50 -17.49 -10.50 2.60
N LYS A 51 -18.17 -11.51 3.11
CA LYS A 51 -17.86 -12.11 4.42
C LYS A 51 -16.54 -12.90 4.41
N ASP A 52 -16.12 -13.31 3.24
CA ASP A 52 -14.87 -14.02 2.97
C ASP A 52 -13.71 -13.08 2.53
N ILE A 53 -13.90 -11.76 2.64
CA ILE A 53 -12.85 -10.81 2.29
C ILE A 53 -11.58 -11.06 3.09
N GLY A 54 -10.45 -11.08 2.42
CA GLY A 54 -9.15 -11.21 3.07
C GLY A 54 -8.76 -9.94 3.84
N LYS A 55 -8.05 -10.10 4.95
CA LYS A 55 -7.57 -8.98 5.79
C LYS A 55 -6.80 -7.91 5.00
N PRO A 56 -5.85 -8.26 4.09
CA PRO A 56 -5.13 -7.24 3.31
C PRO A 56 -6.06 -6.38 2.47
N GLU A 57 -7.08 -6.98 1.86
CA GLU A 57 -8.04 -6.26 1.02
C GLU A 57 -8.97 -5.38 1.87
N LEU A 58 -9.47 -5.89 2.99
CA LEU A 58 -10.26 -5.09 3.93
C LEU A 58 -9.48 -3.86 4.42
N VAL A 59 -8.24 -4.07 4.85
CA VAL A 59 -7.37 -2.97 5.32
C VAL A 59 -7.11 -1.96 4.20
N ARG A 60 -6.92 -2.42 2.96
CA ARG A 60 -6.75 -1.55 1.79
C ARG A 60 -7.98 -0.64 1.59
N ILE A 61 -9.19 -1.19 1.68
CA ILE A 61 -10.43 -0.43 1.56
C ILE A 61 -10.54 0.60 2.70
N MET A 62 -10.27 0.21 3.94
CA MET A 62 -10.33 1.11 5.10
C MET A 62 -9.30 2.24 5.00
N LYS A 63 -8.09 1.94 4.54
CA LYS A 63 -7.09 2.99 4.24
C LYS A 63 -7.55 3.95 3.15
N GLY A 64 -8.25 3.45 2.14
CA GLY A 64 -8.87 4.29 1.12
C GLY A 64 -9.85 5.30 1.70
N PHE A 65 -10.70 4.88 2.62
CA PHE A 65 -11.59 5.78 3.36
C PHE A 65 -10.82 6.82 4.18
N SER A 66 -9.82 6.39 4.95
CA SER A 66 -8.99 7.30 5.74
C SER A 66 -8.34 8.39 4.89
N LEU A 67 -7.79 8.03 3.74
CA LEU A 67 -7.15 8.97 2.82
C LEU A 67 -8.16 9.90 2.15
N THR A 68 -9.33 9.38 1.74
CA THR A 68 -10.35 10.16 1.03
C THR A 68 -10.99 11.21 1.94
N PHE A 69 -11.23 10.88 3.18
CA PHE A 69 -11.89 11.78 4.14
C PHE A 69 -10.95 12.51 5.07
N ASP A 70 -9.65 12.24 4.98
CA ASP A 70 -8.64 12.76 5.91
C ASP A 70 -9.02 12.51 7.38
N LYS A 71 -9.39 11.27 7.67
CA LYS A 71 -9.84 10.82 9.01
C LYS A 71 -9.10 9.56 9.43
N ASN A 72 -8.83 9.45 10.72
CA ASN A 72 -8.28 8.23 11.31
C ASN A 72 -9.36 7.15 11.54
N CYS A 73 -8.93 5.97 11.96
CA CYS A 73 -9.82 4.82 12.17
C CYS A 73 -10.86 5.07 13.27
N SER A 74 -10.49 5.83 14.31
CA SER A 74 -11.36 6.15 15.44
C SER A 74 -12.52 7.09 15.05
N PHE A 75 -12.47 7.71 13.89
CA PHE A 75 -13.60 8.51 13.39
C PHE A 75 -14.83 7.65 13.07
N CYS A 76 -14.64 6.46 12.53
CA CYS A 76 -15.72 5.53 12.17
C CYS A 76 -15.84 4.33 13.11
N HIS A 77 -14.77 3.94 13.77
CA HIS A 77 -14.76 2.79 14.68
C HIS A 77 -14.62 3.21 16.13
N VAL A 78 -15.17 2.40 17.04
CA VAL A 78 -14.95 2.56 18.48
C VAL A 78 -13.51 2.13 18.74
N ALA A 79 -12.62 3.10 18.91
CA ALA A 79 -11.20 2.85 19.09
C ALA A 79 -10.53 4.06 19.74
N THR A 80 -9.42 3.81 20.42
CA THR A 80 -8.44 4.84 20.77
C THR A 80 -7.65 5.27 19.52
N ASP A 81 -7.03 6.45 19.53
CA ASP A 81 -6.28 6.95 18.38
C ASP A 81 -5.07 6.09 18.01
N ASP A 82 -4.47 5.42 18.99
CA ASP A 82 -3.39 4.46 18.81
C ASP A 82 -3.88 3.03 18.47
N LEU A 83 -5.21 2.83 18.44
CA LEU A 83 -5.89 1.55 18.20
C LEU A 83 -5.57 0.46 19.21
N SER A 84 -5.02 0.78 20.38
CA SER A 84 -4.72 -0.19 21.42
C SER A 84 -5.98 -0.82 22.01
N GLU A 85 -7.08 -0.05 22.01
CA GLU A 85 -8.42 -0.48 22.39
C GLU A 85 -9.37 -0.20 21.22
N ALA A 86 -9.59 -1.19 20.38
CA ALA A 86 -10.42 -1.05 19.20
C ALA A 86 -11.47 -2.14 19.12
N ASP A 87 -12.75 -1.74 19.06
CA ASP A 87 -13.86 -2.59 18.65
C ASP A 87 -14.29 -2.22 17.23
N PHE A 88 -13.67 -2.86 16.25
CA PHE A 88 -14.00 -2.63 14.85
C PHE A 88 -15.40 -3.17 14.48
N ALA A 89 -15.98 -4.06 15.26
CA ALA A 89 -17.28 -4.64 15.01
C ALA A 89 -18.43 -3.74 15.51
N ALA A 90 -18.21 -2.93 16.55
CA ALA A 90 -19.22 -2.06 17.14
C ALA A 90 -19.88 -1.10 16.13
N ASP A 91 -21.17 -0.89 16.24
CA ASP A 91 -21.99 -0.04 15.36
C ASP A 91 -22.49 1.26 16.03
N GLU A 92 -21.86 1.66 17.11
CA GLU A 92 -22.28 2.83 17.89
C GLU A 92 -22.09 4.15 17.13
N LYS A 93 -21.10 4.21 16.22
CA LYS A 93 -20.81 5.44 15.50
C LYS A 93 -21.64 5.61 14.22
N GLU A 94 -22.36 6.72 14.15
CA GLU A 94 -23.15 7.09 12.96
C GLU A 94 -22.28 7.23 11.72
N THR A 95 -21.03 7.67 11.85
CA THR A 95 -20.07 7.78 10.74
C THR A 95 -19.77 6.43 10.11
N LYS A 96 -19.72 5.34 10.89
CA LYS A 96 -19.58 3.98 10.38
C LYS A 96 -20.79 3.55 9.55
N LYS A 97 -22.00 3.88 10.03
CA LYS A 97 -23.25 3.57 9.30
C LYS A 97 -23.30 4.30 7.96
N LYS A 98 -22.95 5.59 7.93
CA LYS A 98 -22.85 6.39 6.70
C LYS A 98 -21.80 5.87 5.74
N ALA A 99 -20.65 5.40 6.24
CA ALA A 99 -19.63 4.77 5.42
C ALA A 99 -20.16 3.49 4.75
N ARG A 100 -20.98 2.68 5.43
CA ARG A 100 -21.66 1.52 4.84
C ARG A 100 -22.65 1.90 3.75
N GLU A 101 -23.41 2.99 3.93
CA GLU A 101 -24.33 3.50 2.90
C GLU A 101 -23.56 3.90 1.65
N LEU A 102 -22.44 4.62 1.81
CA LEU A 102 -21.58 5.00 0.71
C LEU A 102 -20.99 3.77 -0.01
N LEU A 103 -20.54 2.76 0.75
CA LEU A 103 -20.05 1.50 0.17
C LEU A 103 -21.14 0.78 -0.64
N ARG A 104 -22.38 0.73 -0.16
CA ARG A 104 -23.50 0.15 -0.93
C ARG A 104 -23.71 0.90 -2.23
N TRP A 105 -23.77 2.22 -2.17
CA TRP A 105 -23.94 3.06 -3.36
C TRP A 105 -22.82 2.84 -4.37
N ILE A 106 -21.55 2.83 -3.95
CA ILE A 106 -20.41 2.56 -4.83
C ILE A 106 -20.54 1.20 -5.51
N ARG A 107 -20.90 0.16 -4.75
CA ARG A 107 -21.05 -1.20 -5.28
C ARG A 107 -22.22 -1.34 -6.25
N GLU A 108 -23.29 -0.61 -6.04
CA GLU A 108 -24.45 -0.59 -6.93
C GLU A 108 -24.10 0.10 -8.25
N THR A 109 -23.44 1.25 -8.18
CA THR A 109 -23.03 2.00 -9.38
C THR A 109 -21.99 1.24 -10.23
N GLN A 110 -21.16 0.41 -9.63
CA GLN A 110 -20.19 -0.42 -10.36
C GLN A 110 -20.82 -1.65 -11.04
N LYS A 111 -22.05 -2.01 -10.69
CA LYS A 111 -22.78 -3.13 -11.31
C LYS A 111 -23.56 -2.71 -12.57
N THR A 112 -23.73 -1.41 -12.76
CA THR A 112 -24.46 -0.89 -13.93
C THR A 112 -23.48 -0.83 -15.11
N PRO A 113 -23.73 -1.54 -16.23
CA PRO A 113 -22.87 -1.52 -17.42
C PRO A 113 -22.88 -0.15 -18.12
#